data_3a566153315e056f268cc5a882163889
#
_entry.id   3a566153315e056f268cc5a882163889
#
_cell.length_a   1.000
_cell.length_b   1.000
_cell.length_c   1.000
_cell.angle_alpha   90.00
_cell.angle_beta   90.00
_cell.angle_gamma   90.00
#
_symmetry.space_group_name_H-M   'P 1'
#
loop_
_entity.id
_entity.type
_entity.pdbx_description
1 polymer ?
#
loop_
_entity_poly.entity_id
_entity_poly.type
_entity_poly.pdbx_seq_one_letter_code
_entity_poly.pdbx_strand_id
1 'polypeptide(L)'
;MGFLAPLIISVVMLGFAALFAQESRVAAIDTAQAQVQSSGHAFLAYRNAVMTYQQNNPTFTGVVPTAAITAYGGPLSSAFLAQVSNVVVSTGVRNGRVVICYGPFSLSVAEQAALASSNDASFGVSNGTTWTSAAVGAPTAALPLITNIPSGNVVSVIQMDI
;
A
#
# COMPACT_ATOMS: atom_id res chain seq x y z
N MET A 1 -44.01 -36.96 26.57
CA MET A 1 -43.21 -36.92 25.33
C MET A 1 -43.15 -35.54 24.66
N GLY A 2 -43.24 -34.42 25.42
CA GLY A 2 -43.39 -33.08 24.84
C GLY A 2 -42.10 -32.20 24.74
N PHE A 3 -40.98 -32.61 25.35
CA PHE A 3 -39.78 -31.76 25.44
C PHE A 3 -38.72 -31.98 24.35
N LEU A 4 -38.79 -33.06 23.57
CA LEU A 4 -37.80 -33.37 22.53
C LEU A 4 -37.92 -32.49 21.31
N ALA A 5 -39.12 -32.09 20.92
CA ALA A 5 -39.33 -31.23 19.73
C ALA A 5 -38.71 -29.82 19.86
N PRO A 6 -38.92 -29.08 20.98
CA PRO A 6 -38.29 -27.76 21.13
C PRO A 6 -36.77 -27.84 21.25
N LEU A 7 -36.21 -28.90 21.81
CA LEU A 7 -34.76 -29.10 21.92
C LEU A 7 -34.11 -29.33 20.55
N ILE A 8 -34.74 -30.14 19.69
CA ILE A 8 -34.26 -30.37 18.32
C ILE A 8 -34.28 -29.05 17.51
N ILE A 9 -35.37 -28.28 17.62
CA ILE A 9 -35.51 -26.99 16.92
C ILE A 9 -34.44 -26.03 17.40
N SER A 10 -34.14 -25.95 18.69
CA SER A 10 -33.10 -25.07 19.23
C SER A 10 -31.69 -25.45 18.73
N VAL A 11 -31.37 -26.73 18.65
CA VAL A 11 -30.07 -27.22 18.14
C VAL A 11 -29.93 -26.93 16.66
N VAL A 12 -30.99 -27.10 15.87
CA VAL A 12 -30.99 -26.80 14.44
C VAL A 12 -30.84 -25.30 14.21
N MET A 13 -31.55 -24.44 14.95
CA MET A 13 -31.41 -22.98 14.87
C MET A 13 -30.00 -22.50 15.25
N LEU A 14 -29.39 -23.07 16.28
CA LEU A 14 -28.00 -22.79 16.66
C LEU A 14 -27.01 -23.21 15.56
N GLY A 15 -27.25 -24.35 14.92
CA GLY A 15 -26.46 -24.84 13.80
C GLY A 15 -26.50 -23.87 12.59
N PHE A 16 -27.69 -23.42 12.21
CA PHE A 16 -27.87 -22.42 11.14
C PHE A 16 -27.24 -21.10 11.51
N ALA A 17 -27.40 -20.57 12.71
CA ALA A 17 -26.78 -19.33 13.15
C ALA A 17 -25.24 -19.40 13.08
N ALA A 18 -24.64 -20.54 13.44
CA ALA A 18 -23.19 -20.75 13.33
C ALA A 18 -22.72 -20.76 11.87
N LEU A 19 -23.46 -21.40 10.95
CA LEU A 19 -23.15 -21.42 9.53
C LEU A 19 -23.23 -20.03 8.91
N PHE A 20 -24.28 -19.26 9.17
CA PHE A 20 -24.42 -17.88 8.71
C PHE A 20 -23.32 -16.96 9.26
N ALA A 21 -22.92 -17.14 10.53
CA ALA A 21 -21.81 -16.38 11.11
C ALA A 21 -20.47 -16.73 10.46
N GLN A 22 -20.28 -17.96 10.02
CA GLN A 22 -19.06 -18.40 9.33
C GLN A 22 -19.00 -17.84 7.90
N GLU A 23 -20.10 -17.89 7.15
CA GLU A 23 -20.18 -17.32 5.79
C GLU A 23 -19.93 -15.80 5.79
N SER A 24 -20.51 -15.08 6.76
CA SER A 24 -20.28 -13.62 6.88
C SER A 24 -18.83 -13.28 7.22
N ARG A 25 -18.12 -14.10 8.00
CA ARG A 25 -16.70 -13.91 8.29
C ARG A 25 -15.83 -14.16 7.07
N VAL A 26 -16.08 -15.21 6.30
CA VAL A 26 -15.36 -15.51 5.06
C VAL A 26 -15.53 -14.38 4.05
N ALA A 27 -16.76 -13.92 3.82
CA ALA A 27 -17.03 -12.81 2.92
C ALA A 27 -16.35 -11.49 3.36
N ALA A 28 -16.25 -11.22 4.66
CA ALA A 28 -15.55 -10.05 5.18
C ALA A 28 -14.04 -10.14 4.95
N ILE A 29 -13.44 -11.32 5.12
CA ILE A 29 -12.01 -11.56 4.86
C ILE A 29 -11.71 -11.39 3.38
N ASP A 30 -12.51 -11.97 2.49
CA ASP A 30 -12.34 -11.86 1.04
C ASP A 30 -12.44 -10.40 0.57
N THR A 31 -13.38 -9.63 1.11
CA THR A 31 -13.52 -8.20 0.81
C THR A 31 -12.30 -7.40 1.27
N ALA A 32 -11.80 -7.68 2.48
CA ALA A 32 -10.62 -7.00 3.00
C ALA A 32 -9.37 -7.31 2.17
N GLN A 33 -9.19 -8.57 1.76
CA GLN A 33 -8.06 -8.96 0.89
C GLN A 33 -8.15 -8.30 -0.49
N ALA A 34 -9.34 -8.27 -1.10
CA ALA A 34 -9.55 -7.60 -2.38
C ALA A 34 -9.23 -6.09 -2.30
N GLN A 35 -9.58 -5.45 -1.19
CA GLN A 35 -9.26 -4.04 -0.96
C GLN A 35 -7.76 -3.81 -0.79
N VAL A 36 -7.05 -4.66 -0.06
CA VAL A 36 -5.59 -4.60 0.09
C VAL A 36 -4.90 -4.77 -1.26
N GLN A 37 -5.31 -5.75 -2.07
CA GLN A 37 -4.78 -5.95 -3.42
C GLN A 37 -5.01 -4.72 -4.30
N SER A 38 -6.24 -4.21 -4.33
CA SER A 38 -6.59 -3.01 -5.12
C SER A 38 -5.75 -1.80 -4.70
N SER A 39 -5.58 -1.58 -3.39
CA SER A 39 -4.77 -0.48 -2.86
C SER A 39 -3.28 -0.67 -3.17
N GLY A 40 -2.75 -1.89 -3.12
CA GLY A 40 -1.36 -2.20 -3.49
C GLY A 40 -1.07 -1.91 -4.96
N HIS A 41 -1.97 -2.35 -5.86
CA HIS A 41 -1.86 -2.03 -7.29
C HIS A 41 -1.99 -0.52 -7.57
N ALA A 42 -2.91 0.17 -6.89
CA ALA A 42 -3.06 1.61 -7.03
C ALA A 42 -1.82 2.36 -6.54
N PHE A 43 -1.20 1.92 -5.43
CA PHE A 43 0.03 2.52 -4.92
C PHE A 43 1.23 2.28 -5.86
N LEU A 44 1.33 1.09 -6.45
CA LEU A 44 2.33 0.79 -7.49
C LEU A 44 2.12 1.68 -8.74
N ALA A 45 0.89 1.83 -9.22
CA ALA A 45 0.58 2.69 -10.36
C ALA A 45 0.91 4.16 -10.06
N TYR A 46 0.58 4.64 -8.87
CA TYR A 46 0.93 5.99 -8.39
C TYR A 46 2.44 6.22 -8.41
N ARG A 47 3.23 5.30 -7.80
CA ARG A 47 4.69 5.37 -7.82
C ARG A 47 5.24 5.42 -9.24
N ASN A 48 4.75 4.55 -10.13
CA ASN A 48 5.21 4.49 -11.50
C ASN A 48 4.93 5.79 -12.26
N ALA A 49 3.79 6.44 -12.00
CA ALA A 49 3.47 7.75 -12.56
C ALA A 49 4.44 8.84 -12.09
N VAL A 50 4.76 8.87 -10.79
CA VAL A 50 5.73 9.81 -10.21
C VAL A 50 7.13 9.58 -10.82
N MET A 51 7.53 8.31 -10.97
CA MET A 51 8.81 7.95 -11.61
C MET A 51 8.86 8.38 -13.08
N THR A 52 7.79 8.14 -13.85
CA THR A 52 7.70 8.55 -15.26
C THR A 52 7.79 10.07 -15.39
N TYR A 53 7.12 10.81 -14.50
CA TYR A 53 7.26 12.27 -14.46
C TYR A 53 8.70 12.68 -14.20
N GLN A 54 9.38 12.05 -13.23
CA GLN A 54 10.77 12.36 -12.88
C GLN A 54 11.73 12.03 -14.03
N GLN A 55 11.54 10.93 -14.74
CA GLN A 55 12.34 10.58 -15.92
C GLN A 55 12.23 11.65 -17.02
N ASN A 56 11.02 12.18 -17.22
CA ASN A 56 10.78 13.26 -18.19
C ASN A 56 11.23 14.64 -17.70
N ASN A 57 11.45 14.79 -16.39
CA ASN A 57 11.85 16.05 -15.74
C ASN A 57 13.02 15.80 -14.77
N PRO A 58 14.22 15.46 -15.25
CA PRO A 58 15.33 14.95 -14.41
C PRO A 58 15.85 15.95 -13.38
N THR A 59 15.66 17.24 -13.61
CA THR A 59 16.08 18.30 -12.68
C THR A 59 15.03 18.67 -11.62
N PHE A 60 13.81 18.12 -11.73
CA PHE A 60 12.71 18.44 -10.84
C PHE A 60 13.00 18.00 -9.39
N THR A 61 12.59 18.83 -8.44
CA THR A 61 12.55 18.52 -7.01
C THR A 61 11.26 19.07 -6.41
N GLY A 62 10.78 18.46 -5.34
CA GLY A 62 9.54 18.83 -4.68
C GLY A 62 8.42 17.83 -4.91
N VAL A 63 7.18 18.28 -4.82
CA VAL A 63 5.99 17.43 -4.96
C VAL A 63 5.51 17.41 -6.40
N VAL A 64 5.42 16.21 -7.01
CA VAL A 64 4.86 16.06 -8.35
C VAL A 64 3.37 16.36 -8.33
N PRO A 65 2.88 17.27 -9.21
CA PRO A 65 1.47 17.67 -9.22
C PRO A 65 0.53 16.51 -9.55
N THR A 66 -0.64 16.46 -8.91
CA THR A 66 -1.67 15.44 -9.15
C THR A 66 -2.10 15.36 -10.63
N ALA A 67 -2.16 16.49 -11.33
CA ALA A 67 -2.47 16.53 -12.76
C ALA A 67 -1.45 15.74 -13.61
N ALA A 68 -0.17 15.81 -13.26
CA ALA A 68 0.87 15.04 -13.93
C ALA A 68 0.74 13.53 -13.59
N ILE A 69 0.45 13.20 -12.34
CA ILE A 69 0.25 11.81 -11.89
C ILE A 69 -0.91 11.17 -12.65
N THR A 70 -2.05 11.84 -12.79
CA THR A 70 -3.19 11.33 -13.55
C THR A 70 -2.90 11.16 -15.03
N ALA A 71 -2.02 11.98 -15.60
CA ALA A 71 -1.61 11.87 -17.00
C ALA A 71 -0.76 10.62 -17.27
N TYR A 72 0.08 10.19 -16.31
CA TYR A 72 1.01 9.07 -16.47
C TYR A 72 0.55 7.78 -15.78
N GLY A 73 -0.26 7.87 -14.72
CA GLY A 73 -0.63 6.72 -13.87
C GLY A 73 -1.93 6.02 -14.22
N GLY A 74 -2.65 6.49 -15.23
CA GLY A 74 -3.98 5.98 -15.57
C GLY A 74 -5.06 6.39 -14.55
N PRO A 75 -6.22 5.73 -14.55
CA PRO A 75 -7.39 6.12 -13.75
C PRO A 75 -7.21 5.75 -12.26
N LEU A 76 -6.55 6.61 -11.50
CA LEU A 76 -6.54 6.54 -10.05
C LEU A 76 -7.75 7.29 -9.46
N SER A 77 -8.41 6.71 -8.46
CA SER A 77 -9.57 7.36 -7.85
C SER A 77 -9.18 8.62 -7.08
N SER A 78 -10.06 9.62 -7.06
CA SER A 78 -9.82 10.85 -6.29
C SER A 78 -9.67 10.59 -4.78
N ALA A 79 -10.40 9.60 -4.25
CA ALA A 79 -10.29 9.17 -2.85
C ALA A 79 -8.91 8.59 -2.54
N PHE A 80 -8.31 7.82 -3.46
CA PHE A 80 -6.95 7.32 -3.31
C PHE A 80 -5.94 8.46 -3.41
N LEU A 81 -6.06 9.33 -4.41
CA LEU A 81 -5.15 10.47 -4.62
C LEU A 81 -5.14 11.44 -3.44
N ALA A 82 -6.24 11.58 -2.70
CA ALA A 82 -6.31 12.38 -1.48
C ALA A 82 -5.52 11.79 -0.30
N GLN A 83 -5.21 10.49 -0.33
CA GLN A 83 -4.50 9.79 0.76
C GLN A 83 -3.00 9.66 0.50
N VAL A 84 -2.57 9.76 -0.74
CA VAL A 84 -1.16 9.57 -1.12
C VAL A 84 -0.44 10.89 -1.29
N SER A 85 0.85 10.87 -1.02
CA SER A 85 1.75 11.99 -1.21
C SER A 85 3.05 11.51 -1.82
N ASN A 86 3.79 12.44 -2.41
CA ASN A 86 5.11 12.17 -2.94
C ASN A 86 6.05 13.34 -2.67
N VAL A 87 7.33 13.06 -2.71
CA VAL A 87 8.38 14.08 -2.70
C VAL A 87 9.60 13.58 -3.47
N VAL A 88 10.16 14.46 -4.25
CA VAL A 88 11.44 14.25 -4.96
C VAL A 88 12.50 15.11 -4.33
N VAL A 89 13.56 14.49 -3.83
CA VAL A 89 14.65 15.16 -3.11
C VAL A 89 15.95 14.97 -3.89
N SER A 90 16.77 16.02 -3.98
CA SER A 90 18.13 15.93 -4.54
C SER A 90 19.07 15.27 -3.52
N THR A 91 19.90 14.34 -3.97
CA THR A 91 20.96 13.75 -3.13
C THR A 91 22.18 14.66 -2.98
N GLY A 92 22.25 15.75 -3.75
CA GLY A 92 23.42 16.61 -3.79
C GLY A 92 24.60 16.04 -4.58
N VAL A 93 24.52 14.81 -5.06
CA VAL A 93 25.59 14.14 -5.82
C VAL A 93 25.10 13.88 -7.25
N ARG A 94 25.84 14.37 -8.26
CA ARG A 94 25.68 14.04 -9.70
C ARG A 94 24.24 14.00 -10.23
N ASN A 95 23.41 14.99 -9.93
CA ASN A 95 22.00 15.00 -10.33
C ASN A 95 21.15 13.85 -9.74
N GLY A 96 21.69 13.09 -8.79
CA GLY A 96 20.94 12.03 -8.13
C GLY A 96 19.66 12.54 -7.47
N ARG A 97 18.57 11.77 -7.59
CA ARG A 97 17.27 12.05 -6.99
C ARG A 97 16.80 10.86 -6.18
N VAL A 98 16.14 11.14 -5.07
CA VAL A 98 15.36 10.14 -4.34
C VAL A 98 13.89 10.51 -4.49
N VAL A 99 13.15 9.57 -5.06
CA VAL A 99 11.70 9.64 -5.19
C VAL A 99 11.08 8.88 -4.03
N ILE A 100 10.28 9.55 -3.23
CA ILE A 100 9.55 8.95 -2.11
C ILE A 100 8.06 9.14 -2.36
N CYS A 101 7.33 8.04 -2.45
CA CYS A 101 5.86 8.01 -2.45
C CYS A 101 5.40 7.42 -1.12
N TYR A 102 4.35 7.97 -0.50
CA TYR A 102 3.87 7.49 0.80
C TYR A 102 2.38 7.72 0.98
N GLY A 103 1.77 6.96 1.89
CA GLY A 103 0.36 7.08 2.26
C GLY A 103 0.01 6.27 3.51
N PRO A 104 -1.11 6.58 4.20
CA PRO A 104 -1.54 5.97 5.45
C PRO A 104 -2.20 4.61 5.23
N PHE A 105 -1.49 3.68 4.62
CA PHE A 105 -1.97 2.32 4.35
C PHE A 105 -1.34 1.31 5.33
N SER A 106 -1.94 0.11 5.40
CA SER A 106 -1.41 -0.99 6.20
C SER A 106 -0.14 -1.60 5.57
N LEU A 107 0.67 -2.28 6.37
CA LEU A 107 1.83 -3.06 5.90
C LEU A 107 1.46 -4.00 4.75
N SER A 108 0.28 -4.65 4.82
CA SER A 108 -0.19 -5.57 3.77
C SER A 108 -0.31 -4.90 2.39
N VAL A 109 -0.57 -3.60 2.33
CA VAL A 109 -0.58 -2.84 1.06
C VAL A 109 0.83 -2.70 0.50
N ALA A 110 1.84 -2.46 1.37
CA ALA A 110 3.24 -2.43 0.95
C ALA A 110 3.72 -3.79 0.44
N GLU A 111 3.35 -4.88 1.13
CA GLU A 111 3.64 -6.26 0.73
C GLU A 111 3.03 -6.58 -0.64
N GLN A 112 1.75 -6.22 -0.85
CA GLN A 112 1.08 -6.44 -2.13
C GLN A 112 1.69 -5.60 -3.27
N ALA A 113 2.06 -4.34 -3.00
CA ALA A 113 2.75 -3.51 -3.98
C ALA A 113 4.13 -4.08 -4.34
N ALA A 114 4.89 -4.57 -3.35
CA ALA A 114 6.16 -5.25 -3.56
C ALA A 114 5.98 -6.51 -4.42
N LEU A 115 5.04 -7.38 -4.08
CA LEU A 115 4.75 -8.61 -4.82
C LEU A 115 4.32 -8.31 -6.26
N ALA A 116 3.44 -7.32 -6.48
CA ALA A 116 2.97 -6.91 -7.80
C ALA A 116 4.09 -6.33 -8.69
N SER A 117 5.20 -5.90 -8.08
CA SER A 117 6.40 -5.39 -8.75
C SER A 117 7.60 -6.35 -8.69
N SER A 118 7.35 -7.65 -8.73
CA SER A 118 8.38 -8.71 -8.69
C SER A 118 9.21 -8.71 -7.40
N ASN A 119 8.55 -8.50 -6.26
CA ASN A 119 9.14 -8.45 -4.92
C ASN A 119 10.14 -7.30 -4.77
N ASP A 120 9.79 -6.13 -5.27
CA ASP A 120 10.63 -4.92 -5.25
C ASP A 120 10.84 -4.44 -3.81
N ALA A 121 12.10 -4.42 -3.38
CA ALA A 121 12.51 -4.04 -2.03
C ALA A 121 12.35 -2.54 -1.74
N SER A 122 11.99 -1.72 -2.72
CA SER A 122 11.72 -0.29 -2.54
C SER A 122 10.43 0.02 -1.78
N PHE A 123 9.54 -0.94 -1.61
CA PHE A 123 8.31 -0.81 -0.83
C PHE A 123 8.51 -1.21 0.63
N GLY A 124 7.91 -0.46 1.54
CA GLY A 124 8.03 -0.74 2.97
C GLY A 124 7.18 0.18 3.84
N VAL A 125 7.57 0.30 5.11
CA VAL A 125 6.87 1.12 6.10
C VAL A 125 7.85 2.08 6.77
N SER A 126 7.41 3.32 6.94
CA SER A 126 8.16 4.39 7.61
C SER A 126 8.11 4.26 9.12
N ASN A 127 9.25 4.58 9.76
CA ASN A 127 9.39 4.82 11.20
C ASN A 127 9.74 6.30 11.51
N GLY A 128 9.31 7.23 10.64
CA GLY A 128 9.65 8.65 10.75
C GLY A 128 10.88 9.01 9.91
N THR A 129 12.07 8.84 10.46
CA THR A 129 13.35 9.13 9.78
C THR A 129 14.02 7.91 9.13
N THR A 130 13.45 6.74 9.34
CA THR A 130 13.88 5.47 8.74
C THR A 130 12.71 4.72 8.15
N TRP A 131 12.97 3.70 7.35
CA TRP A 131 11.97 2.80 6.80
C TRP A 131 12.51 1.38 6.73
N THR A 132 11.60 0.41 6.71
CA THR A 132 11.92 -1.02 6.60
C THR A 132 11.20 -1.58 5.38
N SER A 133 11.91 -2.33 4.55
CA SER A 133 11.33 -2.98 3.37
C SER A 133 10.29 -4.04 3.75
N ALA A 134 9.21 -4.12 2.96
CA ALA A 134 8.16 -5.13 3.07
C ALA A 134 8.34 -6.30 2.09
N ALA A 135 9.39 -6.27 1.25
CA ALA A 135 9.65 -7.34 0.30
C ALA A 135 10.08 -8.63 1.03
N VAL A 136 9.64 -9.77 0.51
CA VAL A 136 9.95 -11.09 1.08
C VAL A 136 11.46 -11.35 0.99
N GLY A 137 12.08 -11.65 2.12
CA GLY A 137 13.52 -11.91 2.21
C GLY A 137 14.39 -10.63 2.19
N ALA A 138 13.80 -9.46 2.18
CA ALA A 138 14.57 -8.22 2.32
C ALA A 138 15.21 -8.11 3.72
N PRO A 139 16.33 -7.38 3.86
CA PRO A 139 16.91 -7.11 5.15
C PRO A 139 15.91 -6.40 6.08
N THR A 140 15.82 -6.84 7.33
CA THR A 140 15.00 -6.21 8.37
C THR A 140 15.63 -4.93 8.94
N ALA A 141 16.86 -4.61 8.51
CA ALA A 141 17.54 -3.40 8.93
C ALA A 141 16.82 -2.15 8.43
N ALA A 142 16.58 -1.19 9.33
CA ALA A 142 15.99 0.08 8.98
C ALA A 142 16.97 0.92 8.14
N LEU A 143 16.50 1.44 7.02
CA LEU A 143 17.25 2.31 6.12
C LEU A 143 16.89 3.78 6.39
N PRO A 144 17.84 4.72 6.28
CA PRO A 144 17.55 6.12 6.50
C PRO A 144 16.64 6.71 5.41
N LEU A 145 15.72 7.61 5.81
CA LEU A 145 14.97 8.47 4.92
C LEU A 145 15.64 9.84 4.83
N ILE A 146 15.71 10.42 3.65
CA ILE A 146 16.25 11.77 3.44
C ILE A 146 15.30 12.85 4.01
N THR A 147 14.03 12.53 4.11
CA THR A 147 13.00 13.41 4.68
C THR A 147 12.15 12.66 5.69
N ASN A 148 11.59 13.37 6.65
CA ASN A 148 10.71 12.76 7.65
C ASN A 148 9.35 12.43 7.03
N ILE A 149 8.97 11.16 7.09
CA ILE A 149 7.67 10.65 6.66
C ILE A 149 6.93 10.13 7.91
N PRO A 150 5.65 10.47 8.12
CA PRO A 150 4.93 10.01 9.31
C PRO A 150 5.06 8.50 9.53
N SER A 151 5.33 8.10 10.78
CA SER A 151 5.49 6.69 11.15
C SER A 151 4.21 5.90 10.87
N GLY A 152 4.37 4.66 10.42
CA GLY A 152 3.27 3.77 10.04
C GLY A 152 2.78 3.95 8.61
N ASN A 153 3.23 4.99 7.89
CA ASN A 153 2.89 5.12 6.47
C ASN A 153 3.61 4.08 5.62
N VAL A 154 2.89 3.53 4.65
CA VAL A 154 3.51 2.80 3.55
C VAL A 154 4.35 3.78 2.73
N VAL A 155 5.56 3.36 2.39
CA VAL A 155 6.50 4.14 1.57
C VAL A 155 7.00 3.32 0.39
N SER A 156 7.34 4.02 -0.69
CA SER A 156 8.23 3.51 -1.73
C SER A 156 9.37 4.49 -1.91
N VAL A 157 10.60 4.00 -1.79
CA VAL A 157 11.82 4.81 -1.83
C VAL A 157 12.69 4.34 -2.98
N ILE A 158 12.91 5.20 -3.96
CA ILE A 158 13.70 4.89 -5.15
C ILE A 158 14.79 5.94 -5.34
N GLN A 159 16.01 5.48 -5.44
CA GLN A 159 17.13 6.33 -5.86
C GLN A 159 17.28 6.25 -7.38
N MET A 160 17.39 7.41 -8.00
CA MET A 160 17.59 7.55 -9.43
C MET A 160 18.89 8.36 -9.65
N ASP A 161 19.81 7.78 -10.38
CA ASP A 161 21.01 8.48 -10.90
C ASP A 161 20.69 8.90 -12.35
N ILE A 162 20.54 10.20 -12.59
CA ILE A 162 20.09 10.76 -13.86
C ILE A 162 21.23 11.57 -14.51
#